data_450ce277bcd1619fe6fa0f1338f68a03
#
_entry.id   450ce277bcd1619fe6fa0f1338f68a03
#
_cell.length_a   1.000
_cell.length_b   1.000
_cell.length_c   1.000
_cell.angle_alpha   90.00
_cell.angle_beta   90.00
_cell.angle_gamma   90.00
#
_symmetry.space_group_name_H-M   'P 1'
#
loop_
_entity.id
_entity.type
_entity.pdbx_description
1 polymer ?
#
loop_
_entity_poly.entity_id
_entity_poly.type
_entity_poly.pdbx_seq_one_letter_code
_entity_poly.pdbx_strand_id
1 'polypeptide(L)'
;MEDLAQKDDRLSEYSIKQIHSLILKNIDDENKGKYRTTNVIISGAEHKPPQIFEVQSQMQEFIKKYNENITKLHPIELASFVHIEFVNIHPFIDGNGRTSRLLMNLELIKAGFPPIVIELEDRLEYYKTLDITLTTKKIINLF
;
A
#
# COMPACT_ATOMS: atom_id res chain seq x y z
N MET A 1 -9.96 8.24 10.78
CA MET A 1 -10.03 7.07 9.88
C MET A 1 -11.43 6.75 9.44
N GLU A 2 -12.39 6.76 10.36
CA GLU A 2 -13.80 6.54 10.01
C GLU A 2 -14.31 7.55 8.98
N ASP A 3 -13.90 8.81 9.08
CA ASP A 3 -14.30 9.84 8.13
C ASP A 3 -13.88 9.51 6.70
N LEU A 4 -12.69 8.92 6.51
CA LEU A 4 -12.21 8.51 5.19
C LEU A 4 -13.01 7.32 4.65
N ALA A 5 -13.44 6.40 5.54
CA ALA A 5 -14.21 5.22 5.14
C ALA A 5 -15.69 5.53 4.88
N GLN A 6 -16.24 6.56 5.53
CA GLN A 6 -17.67 6.90 5.42
C GLN A 6 -17.99 7.78 4.24
N LYS A 7 -17.04 8.58 3.76
CA LYS A 7 -17.23 9.38 2.57
C LYS A 7 -17.01 8.51 1.34
N ASP A 8 -17.66 8.81 0.25
CA ASP A 8 -17.39 8.17 -1.02
C ASP A 8 -16.02 8.65 -1.51
N ASP A 9 -15.01 8.40 -0.70
CA ASP A 9 -13.66 8.81 -1.00
C ASP A 9 -12.90 7.66 -1.63
N ARG A 10 -12.73 7.77 -2.93
CA ARG A 10 -11.81 6.90 -3.63
C ARG A 10 -10.39 7.25 -3.21
N LEU A 11 -9.55 6.23 -3.24
CA LEU A 11 -8.14 6.41 -2.98
C LEU A 11 -7.55 7.40 -3.98
N SER A 12 -6.72 8.32 -3.48
CA SER A 12 -6.01 9.30 -4.32
C SER A 12 -4.60 9.48 -3.78
N GLU A 13 -3.71 10.04 -4.61
CA GLU A 13 -2.35 10.35 -4.13
C GLU A 13 -2.40 11.30 -2.93
N TYR A 14 -3.31 12.26 -2.96
CA TYR A 14 -3.49 13.20 -1.84
C TYR A 14 -3.87 12.47 -0.55
N SER A 15 -4.86 11.58 -0.59
CA SER A 15 -5.29 10.84 0.60
C SER A 15 -4.19 9.91 1.11
N ILE A 16 -3.44 9.28 0.21
CA ILE A 16 -2.31 8.43 0.57
C ILE A 16 -1.24 9.24 1.32
N LYS A 17 -0.89 10.42 0.80
CA LYS A 17 0.09 11.28 1.43
C LYS A 17 -0.37 11.77 2.80
N GLN A 18 -1.65 12.08 2.97
CA GLN A 18 -2.20 12.46 4.25
C GLN A 18 -2.13 11.33 5.28
N ILE A 19 -2.49 10.12 4.85
CA ILE A 19 -2.43 8.93 5.72
C ILE A 19 -0.97 8.67 6.13
N HIS A 20 -0.05 8.72 5.19
CA HIS A 20 1.37 8.55 5.49
C HIS A 20 1.86 9.62 6.47
N SER A 21 1.43 10.86 6.29
CA SER A 21 1.79 11.95 7.18
C SER A 21 1.32 11.68 8.62
N LEU A 22 0.14 11.11 8.79
CA LEU A 22 -0.37 10.72 10.12
C LEU A 22 0.44 9.59 10.72
N ILE A 23 0.84 8.61 9.92
CA ILE A 23 1.61 7.45 10.38
C ILE A 23 2.99 7.90 10.90
N LEU A 24 3.62 8.83 10.22
CA LEU A 24 4.97 9.29 10.58
C LEU A 24 4.99 10.57 11.44
N LYS A 25 3.84 11.06 11.84
CA LYS A 25 3.77 12.23 12.72
C LYS A 25 4.56 11.98 14.00
N ASN A 26 5.45 12.92 14.34
CA ASN A 26 6.36 12.84 15.49
C ASN A 26 7.40 11.71 15.42
N ILE A 27 7.47 10.99 14.28
CA ILE A 27 8.49 9.96 14.03
C ILE A 27 9.48 10.51 12.99
N ASP A 28 8.98 10.99 11.87
CA ASP A 28 9.79 11.60 10.82
C ASP A 28 8.99 12.71 10.16
N ASP A 29 8.93 13.87 10.83
CA ASP A 29 8.15 15.00 10.35
C ASP A 29 8.73 15.63 9.07
N GLU A 30 10.00 15.39 8.78
CA GLU A 30 10.64 15.90 7.57
C GLU A 30 10.13 15.18 6.31
N ASN A 31 10.00 13.85 6.38
CA ASN A 31 9.66 13.02 5.21
C ASN A 31 8.19 12.63 5.13
N LYS A 32 7.41 12.89 6.17
CA LYS A 32 6.00 12.49 6.17
C LYS A 32 5.23 13.14 5.01
N GLY A 33 4.42 12.33 4.34
CA GLY A 33 3.56 12.80 3.26
C GLY A 33 4.28 13.19 1.99
N LYS A 34 5.56 12.84 1.85
CA LYS A 34 6.36 13.16 0.67
C LYS A 34 6.93 11.89 0.07
N TYR A 35 6.86 11.77 -1.25
CA TYR A 35 7.51 10.66 -1.94
C TYR A 35 9.02 10.76 -1.75
N ARG A 36 9.66 9.59 -1.73
CA ARG A 36 11.11 9.49 -1.55
C ARG A 36 11.87 10.19 -2.67
N THR A 37 13.02 10.72 -2.31
CA THR A 37 13.93 11.37 -3.24
C THR A 37 15.20 10.53 -3.46
N THR A 38 15.24 9.32 -2.93
CA THR A 38 16.36 8.40 -3.05
C THR A 38 15.86 7.03 -3.51
N ASN A 39 16.77 6.28 -4.14
CA ASN A 39 16.52 4.88 -4.41
C ASN A 39 16.61 4.10 -3.10
N VAL A 40 15.76 3.09 -2.95
CA VAL A 40 15.70 2.27 -1.75
C VAL A 40 15.76 0.80 -2.12
N ILE A 41 16.21 -0.02 -1.17
CA ILE A 41 16.14 -1.47 -1.26
C ILE A 41 15.33 -1.98 -0.08
N ILE A 42 14.67 -3.11 -0.27
CA ILE A 42 13.95 -3.80 0.80
C ILE A 42 14.90 -4.87 1.36
N SER A 43 15.34 -4.68 2.59
CA SER A 43 16.29 -5.59 3.23
C SER A 43 15.72 -7.02 3.28
N GLY A 44 16.51 -7.99 2.80
CA GLY A 44 16.13 -9.40 2.81
C GLY A 44 15.13 -9.81 1.72
N ALA A 45 14.69 -8.89 0.87
CA ALA A 45 13.77 -9.20 -0.22
C ALA A 45 14.50 -9.25 -1.57
N GLU A 46 13.97 -10.06 -2.49
CA GLU A 46 14.47 -10.10 -3.87
C GLU A 46 13.85 -8.99 -4.71
N HIS A 47 12.63 -8.58 -4.37
CA HIS A 47 11.94 -7.51 -5.08
C HIS A 47 12.71 -6.20 -4.94
N LYS A 48 12.88 -5.50 -6.06
CA LYS A 48 13.52 -4.18 -6.09
C LYS A 48 12.47 -3.14 -6.45
N PRO A 49 12.24 -2.14 -5.56
CA PRO A 49 11.34 -1.05 -5.88
C PRO A 49 11.82 -0.26 -7.10
N PRO A 50 10.92 0.45 -7.80
CA PRO A 50 11.30 1.30 -8.91
C PRO A 50 12.25 2.41 -8.48
N GLN A 51 13.00 2.94 -9.42
CA GLN A 51 13.88 4.07 -9.18
C GLN A 51 13.09 5.35 -8.96
N ILE A 52 13.70 6.34 -8.33
CA ILE A 52 13.01 7.56 -7.89
C ILE A 52 12.29 8.28 -9.04
N PHE A 53 12.87 8.27 -10.24
CA PHE A 53 12.24 8.95 -11.37
C PHE A 53 10.99 8.24 -11.90
N GLU A 54 10.74 7.00 -11.48
CA GLU A 54 9.56 6.23 -11.86
C GLU A 54 8.42 6.32 -10.84
N VAL A 55 8.71 6.78 -9.62
CA VAL A 55 7.73 6.74 -8.52
C VAL A 55 6.48 7.55 -8.86
N GLN A 56 6.64 8.78 -9.33
CA GLN A 56 5.50 9.64 -9.64
C GLN A 56 4.60 9.03 -10.71
N SER A 57 5.19 8.56 -11.80
CA SER A 57 4.40 7.95 -12.88
C SER A 57 3.74 6.65 -12.47
N GLN A 58 4.42 5.84 -11.66
CA GLN A 58 3.84 4.59 -11.17
C GLN A 58 2.72 4.82 -10.16
N MET A 59 2.83 5.85 -9.34
CA MET A 59 1.73 6.22 -8.43
C MET A 59 0.51 6.71 -9.22
N GLN A 60 0.71 7.49 -10.27
CA GLN A 60 -0.38 7.91 -11.15
C GLN A 60 -1.06 6.71 -11.82
N GLU A 61 -0.26 5.77 -12.32
CA GLU A 61 -0.78 4.55 -12.94
C GLU A 61 -1.53 3.67 -11.92
N PHE A 62 -1.02 3.58 -10.70
CA PHE A 62 -1.68 2.86 -9.61
C PHE A 62 -3.09 3.41 -9.35
N ILE A 63 -3.21 4.73 -9.23
CA ILE A 63 -4.52 5.37 -8.98
C ILE A 63 -5.45 5.16 -10.19
N LYS A 64 -4.92 5.25 -11.40
CA LYS A 64 -5.71 4.98 -12.61
C LYS A 64 -6.27 3.56 -12.61
N LYS A 65 -5.42 2.57 -12.36
CA LYS A 65 -5.82 1.17 -12.28
C LYS A 65 -6.81 0.92 -11.13
N TYR A 66 -6.60 1.57 -10.00
CA TYR A 66 -7.53 1.49 -8.89
C TYR A 66 -8.94 1.94 -9.32
N ASN A 67 -9.04 3.09 -9.97
CA ASN A 67 -10.32 3.61 -10.44
C ASN A 67 -10.97 2.72 -11.48
N GLU A 68 -10.20 2.08 -12.35
CA GLU A 68 -10.70 1.11 -13.33
C GLU A 68 -11.23 -0.16 -12.68
N ASN A 69 -10.64 -0.57 -11.57
CA ASN A 69 -10.94 -1.85 -10.92
C ASN A 69 -11.98 -1.76 -9.79
N ILE A 70 -12.28 -0.55 -9.32
CA ILE A 70 -13.15 -0.37 -8.17
C ILE A 70 -14.56 -0.94 -8.39
N THR A 71 -15.03 -0.99 -9.63
CA THR A 71 -16.33 -1.55 -9.99
C THR A 71 -16.24 -2.96 -10.54
N LYS A 72 -15.04 -3.49 -10.77
CA LYS A 72 -14.82 -4.80 -11.41
C LYS A 72 -14.40 -5.88 -10.44
N LEU A 73 -13.61 -5.52 -9.42
CA LEU A 73 -13.05 -6.49 -8.48
C LEU A 73 -13.94 -6.64 -7.27
N HIS A 74 -13.99 -7.86 -6.74
CA HIS A 74 -14.56 -8.10 -5.42
C HIS A 74 -13.77 -7.27 -4.39
N PRO A 75 -14.43 -6.75 -3.33
CA PRO A 75 -13.72 -5.92 -2.34
C PRO A 75 -12.44 -6.51 -1.75
N ILE A 76 -12.41 -7.82 -1.53
CA ILE A 76 -11.22 -8.50 -1.03
C ILE A 76 -10.11 -8.48 -2.08
N GLU A 77 -10.45 -8.68 -3.34
CA GLU A 77 -9.49 -8.59 -4.44
C GLU A 77 -8.98 -7.16 -4.61
N LEU A 78 -9.85 -6.17 -4.48
CA LEU A 78 -9.45 -4.76 -4.55
C LEU A 78 -8.50 -4.41 -3.41
N ALA A 79 -8.79 -4.86 -2.20
CA ALA A 79 -7.91 -4.64 -1.05
C ALA A 79 -6.52 -5.28 -1.26
N SER A 80 -6.48 -6.49 -1.80
CA SER A 80 -5.22 -7.16 -2.16
C SER A 80 -4.46 -6.39 -3.23
N PHE A 81 -5.16 -5.93 -4.26
CA PHE A 81 -4.58 -5.13 -5.34
C PHE A 81 -3.93 -3.87 -4.78
N VAL A 82 -4.64 -3.13 -3.94
CA VAL A 82 -4.13 -1.90 -3.33
C VAL A 82 -2.87 -2.18 -2.52
N HIS A 83 -2.91 -3.22 -1.70
CA HIS A 83 -1.78 -3.61 -0.86
C HIS A 83 -0.53 -3.95 -1.70
N ILE A 84 -0.70 -4.84 -2.67
CA ILE A 84 0.40 -5.36 -3.48
C ILE A 84 1.00 -4.26 -4.36
N GLU A 85 0.17 -3.50 -5.06
CA GLU A 85 0.64 -2.45 -5.96
C GLU A 85 1.36 -1.34 -5.20
N PHE A 86 0.83 -0.96 -4.04
CA PHE A 86 1.47 0.06 -3.22
C PHE A 86 2.85 -0.39 -2.73
N VAL A 87 2.95 -1.62 -2.20
CA VAL A 87 4.23 -2.15 -1.72
C VAL A 87 5.22 -2.32 -2.88
N ASN A 88 4.72 -2.70 -4.06
CA ASN A 88 5.56 -2.82 -5.26
C ASN A 88 6.28 -1.50 -5.58
N ILE A 89 5.59 -0.38 -5.47
CA ILE A 89 6.14 0.93 -5.77
C ILE A 89 7.04 1.43 -4.63
N HIS A 90 6.63 1.17 -3.39
CA HIS A 90 7.39 1.59 -2.21
C HIS A 90 7.68 3.10 -2.25
N PRO A 91 6.64 3.96 -2.32
CA PRO A 91 6.84 5.34 -2.73
C PRO A 91 7.48 6.24 -1.68
N PHE A 92 7.49 5.83 -0.41
CA PHE A 92 8.03 6.65 0.69
C PHE A 92 9.36 6.12 1.17
N ILE A 93 10.09 6.94 1.92
CA ILE A 93 11.38 6.52 2.48
C ILE A 93 11.20 5.53 3.64
N ASP A 94 10.09 5.63 4.37
CA ASP A 94 9.74 4.77 5.50
C ASP A 94 8.23 4.72 5.64
N GLY A 95 7.74 3.74 6.39
CA GLY A 95 6.30 3.62 6.65
C GLY A 95 5.48 3.02 5.52
N ASN A 96 6.11 2.47 4.48
CA ASN A 96 5.39 1.89 3.34
C ASN A 96 4.54 0.69 3.74
N GLY A 97 5.09 -0.21 4.56
CA GLY A 97 4.35 -1.39 5.02
C GLY A 97 3.13 -1.03 5.84
N ARG A 98 3.30 -0.13 6.81
CA ARG A 98 2.20 0.35 7.64
C ARG A 98 1.13 1.05 6.82
N THR A 99 1.55 1.90 5.89
CA THR A 99 0.63 2.59 4.99
C THR A 99 -0.12 1.60 4.11
N SER A 100 0.57 0.63 3.50
CA SER A 100 -0.08 -0.35 2.62
C SER A 100 -1.14 -1.18 3.35
N ARG A 101 -0.85 -1.61 4.58
CA ARG A 101 -1.81 -2.38 5.38
C ARG A 101 -3.01 -1.52 5.78
N LEU A 102 -2.78 -0.26 6.06
CA LEU A 102 -3.88 0.65 6.39
C LEU A 102 -4.77 0.93 5.18
N LEU A 103 -4.18 1.15 4.01
CA LEU A 103 -4.95 1.34 2.77
C LEU A 103 -5.78 0.09 2.45
N MET A 104 -5.21 -1.09 2.58
CA MET A 104 -5.91 -2.36 2.41
C MET A 104 -7.13 -2.43 3.34
N ASN A 105 -6.92 -2.13 4.61
CA ASN A 105 -7.99 -2.19 5.61
C ASN A 105 -9.08 -1.15 5.39
N LEU A 106 -8.73 0.03 4.88
CA LEU A 106 -9.73 1.02 4.53
C LEU A 106 -10.66 0.51 3.42
N GLU A 107 -10.12 -0.18 2.42
CA GLU A 107 -10.94 -0.76 1.36
C GLU A 107 -11.86 -1.86 1.92
N LEU A 108 -11.35 -2.68 2.83
CA LEU A 108 -12.18 -3.71 3.49
C LEU A 108 -13.31 -3.09 4.32
N ILE A 109 -12.98 -2.10 5.12
CA ILE A 109 -13.96 -1.42 5.99
C ILE A 109 -15.05 -0.74 5.15
N LYS A 110 -14.69 -0.06 4.07
CA LYS A 110 -15.65 0.57 3.17
C LYS A 110 -16.65 -0.43 2.60
N ALA A 111 -16.23 -1.67 2.41
CA ALA A 111 -17.07 -2.73 1.86
C ALA A 111 -17.82 -3.52 2.94
N GLY A 112 -17.67 -3.16 4.21
CA GLY A 112 -18.34 -3.85 5.32
C GLY A 112 -17.60 -5.06 5.87
N PHE A 113 -16.35 -5.27 5.49
CA PHE A 113 -15.53 -6.35 6.01
C PHE A 113 -14.70 -5.89 7.22
N PRO A 114 -14.36 -6.80 8.14
CA PRO A 114 -13.48 -6.44 9.25
C PRO A 114 -12.05 -6.21 8.76
N PRO A 115 -11.25 -5.38 9.46
CA PRO A 115 -9.85 -5.22 9.13
C PRO A 115 -9.04 -6.48 9.42
N ILE A 116 -7.93 -6.63 8.69
CA ILE A 116 -7.00 -7.74 8.85
C ILE A 116 -5.77 -7.23 9.61
N VAL A 117 -5.35 -7.99 10.62
CA VAL A 117 -4.13 -7.73 11.38
C VAL A 117 -3.17 -8.88 11.13
N ILE A 118 -1.94 -8.55 10.72
CA ILE A 118 -0.89 -9.54 10.55
C ILE A 118 -0.21 -9.75 11.91
N GLU A 119 -0.44 -10.90 12.52
CA GLU A 119 0.14 -11.23 13.82
C GLU A 119 1.66 -11.33 13.73
N LEU A 120 2.34 -11.02 14.82
CA LEU A 120 3.81 -11.03 14.87
C LEU A 120 4.40 -12.38 14.45
N GLU A 121 3.79 -13.47 14.89
CA GLU A 121 4.21 -14.83 14.60
C GLU A 121 4.07 -15.21 13.13
N ASP A 122 3.18 -14.53 12.39
CA ASP A 122 2.91 -14.77 10.97
C ASP A 122 3.69 -13.84 10.05
N ARG A 123 4.43 -12.87 10.59
CA ARG A 123 5.07 -11.83 9.78
C ARG A 123 6.13 -12.35 8.84
N LEU A 124 6.93 -13.34 9.25
CA LEU A 124 7.96 -13.90 8.39
C LEU A 124 7.34 -14.55 7.15
N GLU A 125 6.31 -15.35 7.34
CA GLU A 125 5.58 -15.98 6.25
C GLU A 125 4.90 -14.95 5.36
N TYR A 126 4.31 -13.93 5.96
CA TYR A 126 3.71 -12.82 5.23
C TYR A 126 4.73 -12.11 4.33
N TYR A 127 5.91 -11.78 4.85
CA TYR A 127 6.95 -11.12 4.06
C TYR A 127 7.48 -12.00 2.94
N LYS A 128 7.63 -13.30 3.17
CA LYS A 128 8.03 -14.25 2.14
C LYS A 128 6.99 -14.35 1.02
N THR A 129 5.73 -14.47 1.39
CA THR A 129 4.62 -14.55 0.43
C THR A 129 4.53 -13.27 -0.39
N LEU A 130 4.67 -12.12 0.26
CA LEU A 130 4.64 -10.82 -0.40
C LEU A 130 5.79 -10.69 -1.40
N ASP A 131 7.00 -11.06 -1.02
CA ASP A 131 8.16 -11.00 -1.89
C ASP A 131 8.01 -11.89 -3.12
N ILE A 132 7.51 -13.10 -2.94
CA ILE A 132 7.22 -14.02 -4.05
C ILE A 132 6.16 -13.40 -4.99
N THR A 133 5.11 -12.83 -4.43
CA THR A 133 4.06 -12.17 -5.20
C THR A 133 4.61 -11.02 -6.04
N LEU A 134 5.45 -10.19 -5.46
CA LEU A 134 6.05 -9.05 -6.14
C LEU A 134 7.04 -9.47 -7.23
N THR A 135 7.83 -10.51 -6.99
CA THR A 135 8.84 -10.96 -7.96
C THR A 135 8.24 -11.78 -9.09
N THR A 136 7.20 -12.56 -8.83
CA THR A 136 6.52 -13.39 -9.83
C THR A 136 5.34 -12.70 -10.48
N LYS A 137 4.86 -11.60 -9.90
CA LYS A 137 3.66 -10.87 -10.30
C LYS A 137 2.41 -11.75 -10.35
N LYS A 138 2.37 -12.72 -9.46
CA LYS A 138 1.20 -13.60 -9.26
C LYS A 138 0.62 -13.32 -7.89
N ILE A 139 -0.71 -13.19 -7.82
CA ILE A 139 -1.38 -13.07 -6.55
C ILE A 139 -1.38 -14.44 -5.88
N ILE A 140 -0.69 -14.52 -4.74
CA ILE A 140 -0.67 -15.71 -3.90
C ILE A 140 -1.52 -15.37 -2.67
N ASN A 141 -2.09 -16.39 -2.06
CA ASN A 141 -2.99 -16.22 -0.93
C ASN A 141 -2.33 -15.45 0.22
N LEU A 142 -2.64 -14.16 0.32
CA LEU A 142 -2.14 -13.26 1.37
C LEU A 142 -3.03 -13.25 2.62
N PHE A 143 -4.24 -13.75 2.50
CA PHE A 143 -5.25 -13.69 3.56
C PHE A 143 -5.58 -15.04 4.13
#